data_7e9f26e4b449229cb3dd1e2a5c8e585c
#
_entry.id   7e9f26e4b449229cb3dd1e2a5c8e585c
#
_cell.length_a   1.000
_cell.length_b   1.000
_cell.length_c   1.000
_cell.angle_alpha   90.00
_cell.angle_beta   90.00
_cell.angle_gamma   90.00
#
_symmetry.space_group_name_H-M   'P 1'
#
loop_
_entity.id
_entity.type
_entity.pdbx_description
1 polymer ?
#
loop_
_entity_poly.entity_id
_entity_poly.type
_entity_poly.pdbx_seq_one_letter_code
_entity_poly.pdbx_strand_id
1 'polypeptide(L)' 'MKQSIKDEVEGKLHEAKGKIKEKAGQMTNNPNLEAEGTNEKVGGKIQNKVGQIKKVFEK' A
#
# COMPACT_ATOMS: atom_id res chain seq x y z
N MET A 1 6.53 -10.38 -16.27
CA MET A 1 5.58 -9.38 -15.80
C MET A 1 6.18 -7.99 -15.92
N LYS A 2 5.42 -7.05 -16.41
CA LYS A 2 5.92 -5.68 -16.54
C LYS A 2 6.05 -5.03 -15.18
N GLN A 3 7.05 -4.17 -15.03
CA GLN A 3 7.34 -3.51 -13.77
C GLN A 3 6.16 -2.70 -13.26
N SER A 4 5.44 -2.01 -14.14
CA SER A 4 4.29 -1.21 -13.76
C SER A 4 3.17 -2.05 -13.15
N ILE A 5 2.91 -3.23 -13.72
CA ILE A 5 1.87 -4.12 -13.20
C ILE A 5 2.30 -4.67 -11.84
N LYS A 6 3.57 -5.02 -11.70
CA LYS A 6 4.11 -5.50 -10.43
C LYS A 6 3.96 -4.43 -9.34
N ASP A 7 4.30 -3.18 -9.66
CA ASP A 7 4.19 -2.07 -8.71
C ASP A 7 2.74 -1.85 -8.29
N GLU A 8 1.79 -1.93 -9.22
CA GLU A 8 0.38 -1.77 -8.89
C GLU A 8 -0.11 -2.87 -7.96
N VAL A 9 0.23 -4.13 -8.25
CA VAL A 9 -0.18 -5.27 -7.43
C VAL A 9 0.43 -5.18 -6.04
N GLU A 10 1.72 -4.90 -5.95
CA GLU A 10 2.38 -4.77 -4.66
C GLU A 10 1.81 -3.60 -3.86
N GLY A 11 1.53 -2.48 -4.54
CA GLY A 11 0.94 -1.32 -3.89
C GLY A 11 -0.41 -1.64 -3.28
N LYS A 12 -1.27 -2.35 -4.01
CA LYS A 12 -2.58 -2.75 -3.49
C LYS A 12 -2.47 -3.72 -2.33
N LEU A 13 -1.51 -4.64 -2.38
CA LEU A 13 -1.28 -5.56 -1.27
C LEU A 13 -0.83 -4.83 -0.02
N HIS A 14 0.11 -3.89 -0.15
CA HIS A 14 0.57 -3.10 0.99
C HIS A 14 -0.53 -2.24 1.54
N GLU A 15 -1.35 -1.65 0.68
CA GLU A 15 -2.48 -0.84 1.12
C GLU A 15 -3.46 -1.68 1.92
N ALA A 16 -3.80 -2.89 1.44
CA ALA A 16 -4.71 -3.79 2.14
C ALA A 16 -4.15 -4.22 3.48
N LYS A 17 -2.88 -4.58 3.53
CA LYS A 17 -2.22 -4.95 4.79
C LYS A 17 -2.21 -3.78 5.77
N GLY A 18 -1.95 -2.58 5.26
CA GLY A 18 -1.95 -1.38 6.08
C GLY A 18 -3.30 -1.11 6.69
N LYS A 19 -4.38 -1.28 5.93
CA LYS A 19 -5.74 -1.10 6.44
C LYS A 19 -6.05 -2.09 7.55
N ILE A 20 -5.64 -3.35 7.38
CA ILE A 20 -5.85 -4.37 8.39
C ILE A 20 -5.11 -4.03 9.68
N LYS A 21 -3.84 -3.63 9.57
CA LYS A 21 -3.04 -3.23 10.72
C LYS A 21 -3.61 -2.00 11.42
N GLU A 22 -4.04 -1.02 10.63
CA GLU A 22 -4.62 0.20 11.17
C GLU A 22 -5.87 -0.11 12.00
N LYS A 23 -6.76 -0.93 11.44
CA LYS A 23 -7.98 -1.33 12.15
C LYS A 23 -7.67 -2.16 13.39
N ALA A 24 -6.74 -3.10 13.29
CA ALA A 24 -6.34 -3.91 14.43
C ALA A 24 -5.76 -3.04 15.53
N GLY A 25 -4.95 -2.05 15.17
CA GLY A 25 -4.39 -1.11 16.13
C GLY A 25 -5.45 -0.29 16.84
N GLN A 26 -6.47 0.17 16.11
CA GLN A 26 -7.59 0.90 16.68
C GLN A 26 -8.41 0.04 17.65
N MET A 27 -8.70 -1.19 17.23
CA MET A 27 -9.51 -2.11 18.05
C MET A 27 -8.81 -2.55 19.33
N THR A 28 -7.48 -2.65 19.32
CA THR A 28 -6.70 -3.09 20.46
C THR A 28 -6.07 -1.94 21.23
N ASN A 29 -6.36 -0.70 20.85
CA ASN A 29 -5.75 0.49 21.43
C ASN A 29 -4.22 0.45 21.35
N ASN A 30 -3.71 0.02 20.20
CA ASN A 30 -2.27 -0.05 19.96
C ASN A 30 -1.88 1.03 18.96
N PRO A 31 -1.48 2.23 19.40
CA PRO A 31 -1.16 3.33 18.50
C PRO A 31 0.04 3.04 17.61
N ASN A 32 0.98 2.21 18.05
CA ASN A 32 2.13 1.86 17.23
C ASN A 32 1.71 1.01 16.03
N LEU A 33 0.83 0.05 16.25
CA LEU A 33 0.32 -0.80 15.18
C LEU A 33 -0.55 0.01 14.22
N GLU A 34 -1.36 0.92 14.74
CA GLU A 34 -2.18 1.80 13.91
C GLU A 34 -1.30 2.67 13.01
N ALA A 35 -0.27 3.30 13.58
CA ALA A 35 0.64 4.14 12.83
C ALA A 35 1.40 3.34 11.77
N GLU A 36 1.83 2.13 12.11
CA GLU A 36 2.50 1.23 11.19
C GLU A 36 1.59 0.87 10.02
N GLY A 37 0.32 0.56 10.32
CA GLY A 37 -0.66 0.24 9.29
C GLY A 37 -0.94 1.44 8.38
N THR A 38 -1.07 2.63 8.95
CA THR A 38 -1.28 3.85 8.17
C THR A 38 -0.09 4.12 7.25
N ASN A 39 1.12 3.97 7.75
CA ASN A 39 2.32 4.15 6.94
C ASN A 39 2.38 3.15 5.79
N GLU A 40 2.05 1.90 6.05
CA GLU A 40 2.05 0.86 5.02
C GLU A 40 0.97 1.11 3.98
N LYS A 41 -0.21 1.57 4.41
CA LYS A 41 -1.31 1.89 3.51
C LYS A 41 -0.91 3.04 2.57
N VAL A 42 -0.32 4.10 3.11
CA VAL A 42 0.12 5.25 2.32
C VAL A 42 1.24 4.84 1.36
N GLY A 43 2.20 4.06 1.85
CA GLY A 43 3.27 3.53 1.00
C GLY A 43 2.74 2.71 -0.16
N GLY A 44 1.71 1.89 0.10
CA GLY A 44 1.07 1.09 -0.94
C GLY A 44 0.39 1.95 -1.99
N LYS A 45 -0.27 3.04 -1.58
CA LYS A 45 -0.90 3.97 -2.52
C LYS A 45 0.12 4.65 -3.41
N ILE A 46 1.26 5.07 -2.85
CA ILE A 46 2.33 5.69 -3.61
C ILE A 46 2.89 4.70 -4.62
N GLN A 47 3.14 3.48 -4.21
CA GLN A 47 3.66 2.43 -5.09
C GLN A 47 2.68 2.14 -6.23
N ASN A 48 1.39 2.09 -5.92
CA ASN A 48 0.35 1.88 -6.93
C ASN A 48 0.38 3.00 -7.98
N LYS A 49 0.49 4.25 -7.54
CA LYS A 49 0.54 5.39 -8.46
C LYS A 49 1.79 5.39 -9.33
N VAL A 50 2.93 5.00 -8.76
CA VAL A 50 4.17 4.85 -9.54
C VAL A 50 3.97 3.79 -10.63
N GLY A 51 3.32 2.68 -10.30
CA GLY A 51 2.99 1.65 -11.26
C GLY A 51 2.11 2.17 -12.39
N GLN A 52 1.11 2.98 -12.06
CA GLN A 52 0.22 3.57 -13.07
C GLN A 52 0.97 4.52 -13.99
N ILE A 53 1.88 5.32 -13.44
CA ILE A 53 2.69 6.24 -14.24
C ILE A 53 3.59 5.46 -15.19
N LYS A 54 4.24 4.41 -14.70
CA LYS A 54 5.08 3.55 -15.53
C LYS A 54 4.28 2.93 -16.68
N LYS A 55 3.05 2.55 -16.41
CA LYS A 55 2.17 1.96 -17.40
C LYS A 55 1.91 2.90 -18.58
N VAL A 56 1.84 4.20 -18.30
CA VAL A 56 1.65 5.21 -19.36
C VAL A 56 2.84 5.26 -20.30
N PHE A 57 4.04 5.06 -19.79
CA PHE A 57 5.28 5.12 -20.57
C PHE A 57 5.69 3.77 -21.16
N GLU A 58 5.16 2.67 -20.66
CA GLU A 58 5.41 1.33 -21.19
C GLU A 58 4.44 1.07 -22.35
N LYS A 59 4.96 0.70 -23.49
CA LYS A 59 4.11 0.38 -24.64
C LYS A 59 4.46 -0.97 -25.22
#